data_b562c54e98b123b4f3482af59e681a16
#
_entry.id   b562c54e98b123b4f3482af59e681a16
#
_cell.length_a   1.000
_cell.length_b   1.000
_cell.length_c   1.000
_cell.angle_alpha   90.00
_cell.angle_beta   90.00
_cell.angle_gamma   90.00
#
_symmetry.space_group_name_H-M   'P 1'
#
loop_
_entity.id
_entity.type
_entity.pdbx_description
1 polymer ?
#
loop_
_entity_poly.entity_id
_entity_poly.type
_entity_poly.pdbx_seq_one_letter_code
_entity_poly.pdbx_strand_id
1 'polypeptide(L)'
;ERAPGYFFIDIQNDQVAAFEKTVSGVAGFRKMRRTPMLRGRVTRLNGETARSENVAENGRWILRGDRGVTWARALPEGETVIAGDWWPADYAGPQLVSLSANSAASLGLGIGDTITINILGRNITGRIANLRDVRWGTLRMNFLFMFSPGLLENAPQTHLATVYADPALEAGIETAVAAAFPNVTTIRVRDVLETVNGFLGKLGLAIRITAGIAIIAGTLVLAGAVAAGHRRRVHDSVVFKVLGATRRRIMGTLLLEYGLLGLVTALIASVIGTVAAWAVVTEVMKFEFSFDPL
;
A
#
# COMPACT_ATOMS: atom_id res chain seq x y z
N GLU A 1 -13.08 -10.49 6.03
CA GLU A 1 -13.44 -11.11 4.73
C GLU A 1 -12.14 -11.66 4.11
N ARG A 2 -12.14 -12.90 3.64
CA ARG A 2 -10.95 -13.48 2.96
C ARG A 2 -10.66 -12.72 1.68
N ALA A 3 -9.38 -12.62 1.30
CA ALA A 3 -8.98 -12.04 0.01
C ALA A 3 -9.60 -12.83 -1.16
N PRO A 4 -9.90 -12.17 -2.29
CA PRO A 4 -10.31 -12.88 -3.50
C PRO A 4 -9.19 -13.79 -4.00
N GLY A 5 -9.54 -14.91 -4.65
CA GLY A 5 -8.56 -15.79 -5.28
C GLY A 5 -8.04 -15.20 -6.58
N TYR A 6 -8.94 -14.58 -7.36
CA TYR A 6 -8.64 -14.04 -8.68
C TYR A 6 -9.21 -12.67 -8.94
N PHE A 7 -8.47 -11.88 -9.73
CA PHE A 7 -8.98 -10.76 -10.51
C PHE A 7 -8.99 -11.15 -11.99
N PHE A 8 -10.11 -10.89 -12.63
CA PHE A 8 -10.26 -11.02 -14.07
C PHE A 8 -10.46 -9.63 -14.67
N ILE A 9 -9.69 -9.32 -15.71
CA ILE A 9 -9.66 -8.01 -16.35
C ILE A 9 -10.00 -8.15 -17.83
N ASP A 10 -10.56 -7.12 -18.44
CA ASP A 10 -10.91 -7.03 -19.86
C ASP A 10 -12.01 -8.01 -20.30
N ILE A 11 -12.96 -8.32 -19.41
CA ILE A 11 -14.19 -9.02 -19.78
C ILE A 11 -15.01 -8.09 -20.64
N GLN A 12 -15.27 -8.46 -21.89
CA GLN A 12 -16.06 -7.66 -22.81
C GLN A 12 -17.54 -7.67 -22.42
N ASN A 13 -18.27 -6.60 -22.80
CA ASN A 13 -19.67 -6.42 -22.41
C ASN A 13 -20.57 -7.56 -22.88
N ASP A 14 -20.33 -8.08 -24.08
CA ASP A 14 -21.05 -9.23 -24.67
C ASP A 14 -20.68 -10.58 -24.04
N GLN A 15 -19.53 -10.68 -23.39
CA GLN A 15 -19.06 -11.90 -22.72
C GLN A 15 -19.58 -12.04 -21.28
N VAL A 16 -20.10 -10.98 -20.68
CA VAL A 16 -20.45 -10.93 -19.25
C VAL A 16 -21.31 -12.10 -18.82
N ALA A 17 -22.43 -12.37 -19.50
CA ALA A 17 -23.37 -13.42 -19.11
C ALA A 17 -22.74 -14.82 -19.24
N ALA A 18 -21.96 -15.05 -20.30
CA ALA A 18 -21.25 -16.30 -20.52
C ALA A 18 -20.14 -16.51 -19.47
N PHE A 19 -19.40 -15.44 -19.15
CA PHE A 19 -18.36 -15.44 -18.13
C PHE A 19 -18.93 -15.76 -16.74
N GLU A 20 -20.01 -15.11 -16.33
CA GLU A 20 -20.68 -15.35 -15.05
C GLU A 20 -21.14 -16.81 -14.94
N LYS A 21 -21.75 -17.35 -16.02
CA LYS A 21 -22.19 -18.74 -16.08
C LYS A 21 -21.02 -19.72 -15.98
N THR A 22 -19.93 -19.45 -16.69
CA THR A 22 -18.75 -20.31 -16.68
C THR A 22 -18.12 -20.36 -15.30
N VAL A 23 -17.86 -19.21 -14.69
CA VAL A 23 -17.22 -19.10 -13.37
C VAL A 23 -18.10 -19.69 -12.27
N SER A 24 -19.41 -19.39 -12.27
CA SER A 24 -20.34 -19.92 -11.26
C SER A 24 -20.58 -21.43 -11.37
N GLY A 25 -20.37 -22.02 -12.53
CA GLY A 25 -20.49 -23.46 -12.77
C GLY A 25 -19.30 -24.28 -12.29
N VAL A 26 -18.19 -23.67 -11.91
CA VAL A 26 -16.99 -24.40 -11.46
C VAL A 26 -17.11 -24.77 -9.99
N ALA A 27 -16.72 -25.99 -9.64
CA ALA A 27 -16.68 -26.44 -8.25
C ALA A 27 -15.76 -25.55 -7.41
N GLY A 28 -16.20 -25.20 -6.20
CA GLY A 28 -15.44 -24.32 -5.30
C GLY A 28 -15.74 -22.83 -5.47
N PHE A 29 -16.53 -22.41 -6.44
CA PHE A 29 -17.01 -21.04 -6.55
C PHE A 29 -17.82 -20.64 -5.30
N ARG A 30 -17.58 -19.45 -4.76
CA ARG A 30 -18.29 -18.92 -3.59
C ARG A 30 -19.04 -17.63 -3.88
N LYS A 31 -18.35 -16.66 -4.44
CA LYS A 31 -18.89 -15.32 -4.70
C LYS A 31 -18.10 -14.66 -5.82
N MET A 32 -18.77 -13.87 -6.63
CA MET A 32 -18.16 -12.98 -7.59
C MET A 32 -18.70 -11.57 -7.41
N ARG A 33 -17.81 -10.60 -7.60
CA ARG A 33 -18.17 -9.19 -7.74
C ARG A 33 -17.67 -8.70 -9.06
N ARG A 34 -18.50 -8.01 -9.80
CA ARG A 34 -18.16 -7.44 -11.10
C ARG A 34 -18.43 -5.94 -11.09
N THR A 35 -17.52 -5.20 -11.71
CA THR A 35 -17.64 -3.74 -11.83
C THR A 35 -17.29 -3.33 -13.25
N PRO A 36 -18.11 -2.50 -13.91
CA PRO A 36 -17.77 -1.92 -15.18
C PRO A 36 -16.56 -1.01 -15.05
N MET A 37 -15.70 -0.99 -16.06
CA MET A 37 -14.51 -0.16 -16.09
C MET A 37 -14.35 0.51 -17.44
N LEU A 38 -14.10 1.79 -17.40
CA LEU A 38 -13.69 2.60 -18.52
C LEU A 38 -12.34 3.25 -18.21
N ARG A 39 -11.64 3.70 -19.22
CA ARG A 39 -10.43 4.51 -19.04
C ARG A 39 -10.74 5.95 -19.39
N GLY A 40 -10.31 6.87 -18.54
CA GLY A 40 -10.56 8.28 -18.75
C GLY A 40 -9.44 9.15 -18.22
N ARG A 41 -9.22 10.28 -18.88
CA ARG A 41 -8.24 11.29 -18.50
C ARG A 41 -8.93 12.53 -17.98
N VAL A 42 -8.51 13.01 -16.82
CA VAL A 42 -8.98 14.28 -16.28
C VAL A 42 -8.50 15.42 -17.18
N THR A 43 -9.42 16.22 -17.68
CA THR A 43 -9.15 17.33 -18.62
C THR A 43 -9.46 18.69 -18.02
N ARG A 44 -10.45 18.78 -17.12
CA ARG A 44 -10.81 20.06 -16.47
C ARG A 44 -11.18 19.84 -15.01
N LEU A 45 -10.85 20.84 -14.19
CA LEU A 45 -11.25 20.97 -12.79
C LEU A 45 -11.96 22.31 -12.66
N ASN A 46 -13.21 22.34 -12.19
CA ASN A 46 -14.06 23.53 -12.09
C ASN A 46 -14.13 24.35 -13.40
N GLY A 47 -14.19 23.64 -14.54
CA GLY A 47 -14.24 24.26 -15.87
C GLY A 47 -12.89 24.72 -16.42
N GLU A 48 -11.85 24.82 -15.61
CA GLU A 48 -10.50 25.18 -16.02
C GLU A 48 -9.70 23.97 -16.48
N THR A 49 -8.77 24.16 -17.41
CA THR A 49 -7.90 23.07 -17.90
C THR A 49 -7.06 22.51 -16.74
N ALA A 50 -7.13 21.20 -16.54
CA ALA A 50 -6.36 20.53 -15.50
C ALA A 50 -4.87 20.58 -15.81
N ARG A 51 -4.10 21.27 -14.96
CA ARG A 51 -2.63 21.40 -15.06
C ARG A 51 -1.98 20.88 -13.79
N SER A 52 -0.84 20.20 -13.95
CA SER A 52 -0.09 19.65 -12.82
C SER A 52 0.41 20.72 -11.84
N GLU A 53 0.48 21.98 -12.29
CA GLU A 53 0.91 23.14 -11.50
C GLU A 53 -0.18 23.58 -10.50
N ASN A 54 -1.46 23.34 -10.82
CA ASN A 54 -2.61 23.79 -10.05
C ASN A 54 -3.09 22.76 -8.99
N VAL A 55 -2.37 21.66 -8.84
CA VAL A 55 -2.72 20.58 -7.91
C VAL A 55 -1.54 20.27 -6.98
N ALA A 56 -1.84 19.76 -5.81
CA ALA A 56 -0.81 19.35 -4.87
C ALA A 56 0.12 18.29 -5.49
N GLU A 57 1.36 18.23 -5.03
CA GLU A 57 2.37 17.32 -5.59
C GLU A 57 1.92 15.85 -5.59
N ASN A 58 1.28 15.43 -4.51
CA ASN A 58 0.70 14.10 -4.36
C ASN A 58 -0.54 13.85 -5.24
N GLY A 59 -1.12 14.87 -5.88
CA GLY A 59 -2.24 14.77 -6.82
C GLY A 59 -1.82 14.74 -8.29
N ARG A 60 -0.59 15.14 -8.63
CA ARG A 60 -0.12 15.25 -10.02
C ARG A 60 -0.21 13.95 -10.81
N TRP A 61 -0.03 12.81 -10.14
CA TRP A 61 -0.15 11.50 -10.79
C TRP A 61 -1.55 11.21 -11.31
N ILE A 62 -2.60 11.81 -10.72
CA ILE A 62 -4.00 11.64 -11.15
C ILE A 62 -4.20 12.24 -12.55
N LEU A 63 -3.49 13.32 -12.85
CA LEU A 63 -3.57 14.02 -14.14
C LEU A 63 -2.67 13.40 -15.23
N ARG A 64 -1.73 12.53 -14.83
CA ARG A 64 -0.78 11.91 -15.76
C ARG A 64 -1.36 10.62 -16.32
N GLY A 65 -1.95 10.68 -17.52
CA GLY A 65 -2.49 9.53 -18.22
C GLY A 65 -3.91 9.16 -17.80
N ASP A 66 -4.35 8.02 -18.30
CA ASP A 66 -5.72 7.55 -18.10
C ASP A 66 -5.86 6.86 -16.74
N ARG A 67 -7.04 7.03 -16.14
CA ARG A 67 -7.43 6.42 -14.87
C ARG A 67 -8.63 5.51 -15.06
N GLY A 68 -8.75 4.51 -14.22
CA GLY A 68 -9.96 3.69 -14.14
C GLY A 68 -11.12 4.55 -13.65
N VAL A 69 -12.19 4.54 -14.43
CA VAL A 69 -13.46 5.19 -14.14
C VAL A 69 -14.53 4.11 -14.12
N THR A 70 -15.45 4.21 -13.19
CA THR A 70 -16.60 3.31 -13.11
C THR A 70 -17.88 4.09 -12.88
N TRP A 71 -18.99 3.39 -12.90
CA TRP A 71 -20.28 3.92 -12.48
C TRP A 71 -21.01 2.89 -11.60
N ALA A 72 -21.86 3.37 -10.70
CA ALA A 72 -22.61 2.49 -9.82
C ALA A 72 -23.97 3.11 -9.45
N ARG A 73 -25.00 2.25 -9.30
CA ARG A 73 -26.34 2.64 -8.80
C ARG A 73 -26.34 2.73 -7.28
N ALA A 74 -25.68 1.82 -6.61
CA ALA A 74 -25.57 1.75 -5.16
C ALA A 74 -24.12 1.86 -4.71
N LEU A 75 -23.93 2.32 -3.48
CA LEU A 75 -22.62 2.37 -2.85
C LEU A 75 -22.03 0.95 -2.78
N PRO A 76 -20.81 0.73 -3.30
CA PRO A 76 -20.17 -0.57 -3.25
C PRO A 76 -19.96 -1.04 -1.79
N GLU A 77 -20.12 -2.33 -1.59
CA GLU A 77 -19.96 -2.94 -0.27
C GLU A 77 -18.55 -2.72 0.29
N GLY A 78 -18.49 -2.15 1.49
CA GLY A 78 -17.24 -1.86 2.20
C GLY A 78 -16.58 -0.53 1.85
N GLU A 79 -17.21 0.30 1.05
CA GLU A 79 -16.90 1.71 0.91
C GLU A 79 -17.78 2.56 1.84
N THR A 80 -17.27 3.70 2.26
CA THR A 80 -18.00 4.61 3.17
C THR A 80 -17.98 6.01 2.60
N VAL A 81 -19.16 6.64 2.52
CA VAL A 81 -19.27 8.06 2.22
C VAL A 81 -18.93 8.84 3.50
N ILE A 82 -17.95 9.73 3.43
CA ILE A 82 -17.49 10.54 4.56
C ILE A 82 -17.98 11.99 4.52
N ALA A 83 -18.42 12.44 3.34
CA ALA A 83 -19.03 13.76 3.17
C ALA A 83 -19.97 13.75 1.97
N GLY A 84 -21.10 14.47 2.06
CA GLY A 84 -22.17 14.47 1.08
C GLY A 84 -23.03 13.20 1.13
N ASP A 85 -23.92 13.04 0.15
CA ASP A 85 -24.87 11.94 0.10
C ASP A 85 -24.67 11.10 -1.16
N TRP A 86 -24.92 9.78 -1.05
CA TRP A 86 -24.98 8.91 -2.21
C TRP A 86 -26.28 9.18 -2.97
N TRP A 87 -26.23 9.09 -4.29
CA TRP A 87 -27.42 9.28 -5.14
C TRP A 87 -28.41 8.13 -5.00
N PRO A 88 -29.72 8.39 -5.23
CA PRO A 88 -30.74 7.34 -5.31
C PRO A 88 -30.44 6.32 -6.42
N ALA A 89 -30.87 5.08 -6.24
CA ALA A 89 -30.61 3.99 -7.20
C ALA A 89 -31.25 4.24 -8.59
N ASP A 90 -32.32 5.02 -8.64
CA ASP A 90 -33.07 5.43 -9.82
C ASP A 90 -32.68 6.83 -10.33
N TYR A 91 -31.55 7.34 -9.88
CA TYR A 91 -31.08 8.68 -10.28
C TYR A 91 -30.92 8.81 -11.80
N ALA A 92 -31.63 9.77 -12.39
CA ALA A 92 -31.63 10.08 -13.82
C ALA A 92 -31.31 11.57 -14.12
N GLY A 93 -30.75 12.27 -13.15
CA GLY A 93 -30.39 13.68 -13.26
C GLY A 93 -29.05 13.92 -13.96
N PRO A 94 -28.54 15.17 -13.91
CA PRO A 94 -27.20 15.50 -14.40
C PRO A 94 -26.12 14.64 -13.78
N GLN A 95 -25.06 14.36 -14.53
CA GLN A 95 -24.02 13.43 -14.10
C GLN A 95 -23.38 13.86 -12.77
N LEU A 96 -23.40 12.97 -11.79
CA LEU A 96 -22.74 13.12 -10.50
C LEU A 96 -21.48 12.25 -10.42
N VAL A 97 -20.56 12.66 -9.56
CA VAL A 97 -19.31 11.94 -9.30
C VAL A 97 -19.13 11.76 -7.81
N SER A 98 -18.79 10.56 -7.42
CA SER A 98 -18.23 10.24 -6.12
C SER A 98 -16.71 10.14 -6.26
N LEU A 99 -16.00 10.90 -5.44
CA LEU A 99 -14.54 11.02 -5.50
C LEU A 99 -13.91 10.47 -4.22
N SER A 100 -12.73 9.85 -4.34
CA SER A 100 -11.93 9.52 -3.17
C SER A 100 -11.54 10.81 -2.43
N ALA A 101 -11.74 10.85 -1.12
CA ALA A 101 -11.48 12.06 -0.31
C ALA A 101 -10.02 12.51 -0.39
N ASN A 102 -9.07 11.58 -0.33
CA ASN A 102 -7.65 11.89 -0.47
C ASN A 102 -7.32 12.48 -1.84
N SER A 103 -7.98 11.98 -2.89
CA SER A 103 -7.81 12.50 -4.24
C SER A 103 -8.48 13.87 -4.41
N ALA A 104 -9.64 14.09 -3.81
CA ALA A 104 -10.31 15.38 -3.78
C ALA A 104 -9.41 16.45 -3.14
N ALA A 105 -8.88 16.17 -1.95
CA ALA A 105 -7.95 17.07 -1.25
C ALA A 105 -6.70 17.36 -2.10
N SER A 106 -6.13 16.34 -2.76
CA SER A 106 -4.94 16.50 -3.60
C SER A 106 -5.20 17.30 -4.88
N LEU A 107 -6.44 17.29 -5.39
CA LEU A 107 -6.87 18.06 -6.57
C LEU A 107 -7.43 19.44 -6.19
N GLY A 108 -7.60 19.76 -4.92
CA GLY A 108 -8.23 20.99 -4.44
C GLY A 108 -9.73 21.05 -4.74
N LEU A 109 -10.42 19.91 -4.76
CA LEU A 109 -11.83 19.79 -5.07
C LEU A 109 -12.66 19.42 -3.85
N GLY A 110 -13.89 19.95 -3.79
CA GLY A 110 -14.89 19.66 -2.77
C GLY A 110 -16.24 19.25 -3.33
N ILE A 111 -17.21 19.05 -2.44
CA ILE A 111 -18.60 18.79 -2.83
C ILE A 111 -19.16 20.01 -3.56
N GLY A 112 -19.86 19.78 -4.67
CA GLY A 112 -20.42 20.82 -5.53
C GLY A 112 -19.50 21.24 -6.67
N ASP A 113 -18.19 21.03 -6.57
CA ASP A 113 -17.24 21.27 -7.65
C ASP A 113 -17.48 20.35 -8.83
N THR A 114 -16.90 20.71 -9.99
CA THR A 114 -17.05 19.94 -11.22
C THR A 114 -15.72 19.36 -11.68
N ILE A 115 -15.77 18.13 -12.17
CA ILE A 115 -14.65 17.48 -12.83
C ILE A 115 -15.04 17.02 -14.22
N THR A 116 -14.19 17.28 -15.21
CA THR A 116 -14.38 16.79 -16.57
C THR A 116 -13.35 15.72 -16.88
N ILE A 117 -13.83 14.57 -17.30
CA ILE A 117 -13.01 13.41 -17.67
C ILE A 117 -13.27 13.10 -19.15
N ASN A 118 -12.21 13.00 -19.94
CA ASN A 118 -12.30 12.52 -21.31
C ASN A 118 -12.32 10.99 -21.29
N ILE A 119 -13.41 10.41 -21.76
CA ILE A 119 -13.62 8.95 -21.83
C ILE A 119 -13.93 8.64 -23.29
N LEU A 120 -13.13 7.80 -23.93
CA LEU A 120 -13.26 7.40 -25.33
C LEU A 120 -13.43 8.61 -26.29
N GLY A 121 -12.68 9.68 -26.06
CA GLY A 121 -12.73 10.90 -26.89
C GLY A 121 -13.86 11.88 -26.53
N ARG A 122 -14.78 11.54 -25.61
CA ARG A 122 -15.88 12.40 -25.16
C ARG A 122 -15.58 12.99 -23.78
N ASN A 123 -15.75 14.29 -23.65
CA ASN A 123 -15.63 14.97 -22.36
C ASN A 123 -16.95 14.83 -21.58
N ILE A 124 -16.86 14.17 -20.43
CA ILE A 124 -17.98 13.97 -19.51
C ILE A 124 -17.70 14.80 -18.27
N THR A 125 -18.56 15.76 -18.00
CA THR A 125 -18.49 16.62 -16.81
C THR A 125 -19.48 16.10 -15.77
N GLY A 126 -19.00 15.87 -14.56
CA GLY A 126 -19.82 15.50 -13.43
C GLY A 126 -19.59 16.44 -12.24
N ARG A 127 -20.65 16.70 -11.47
CA ARG A 127 -20.59 17.45 -10.22
C ARG A 127 -20.28 16.49 -9.07
N ILE A 128 -19.33 16.85 -8.21
CA ILE A 128 -18.97 16.05 -7.05
C ILE A 128 -20.12 16.08 -6.04
N ALA A 129 -20.78 14.93 -5.86
CA ALA A 129 -21.91 14.78 -4.95
C ALA A 129 -21.46 14.31 -3.56
N ASN A 130 -20.43 13.51 -3.50
CA ASN A 130 -19.92 12.97 -2.24
C ASN A 130 -18.43 12.62 -2.31
N LEU A 131 -17.84 12.48 -1.14
CA LEU A 131 -16.47 12.02 -0.94
C LEU A 131 -16.48 10.68 -0.22
N ARG A 132 -15.68 9.72 -0.71
CA ARG A 132 -15.58 8.36 -0.16
C ARG A 132 -14.22 8.12 0.50
N ASP A 133 -14.23 7.33 1.57
CA ASP A 133 -13.04 6.69 2.08
C ASP A 133 -12.70 5.46 1.21
N VAL A 134 -11.60 5.58 0.45
CA VAL A 134 -11.11 4.50 -0.41
C VAL A 134 -9.85 3.91 0.20
N ARG A 135 -9.95 2.72 0.76
CA ARG A 135 -8.83 2.01 1.39
C ARG A 135 -8.05 1.20 0.34
N TRP A 136 -6.97 1.78 -0.16
CA TRP A 136 -6.13 1.18 -1.20
C TRP A 136 -5.36 -0.08 -0.76
N GLY A 137 -5.15 -0.26 0.54
CA GLY A 137 -4.49 -1.45 1.11
C GLY A 137 -5.34 -2.72 1.11
N THR A 138 -6.60 -2.65 0.70
CA THR A 138 -7.47 -3.82 0.59
C THR A 138 -7.40 -4.40 -0.82
N LEU A 139 -7.44 -5.73 -0.92
CA LEU A 139 -7.51 -6.44 -2.21
C LEU A 139 -8.93 -6.35 -2.81
N ARG A 140 -9.43 -5.13 -3.01
CA ARG A 140 -10.74 -4.81 -3.58
C ARG A 140 -10.57 -3.98 -4.84
N MET A 141 -11.59 -3.99 -5.70
CA MET A 141 -11.64 -3.10 -6.87
C MET A 141 -11.95 -1.68 -6.39
N ASN A 142 -10.92 -0.86 -6.33
CA ASN A 142 -11.02 0.54 -5.91
C ASN A 142 -10.92 1.47 -7.11
N PHE A 143 -11.80 2.46 -7.16
CA PHE A 143 -11.81 3.48 -8.20
C PHE A 143 -11.73 4.88 -7.61
N LEU A 144 -10.91 5.72 -8.23
CA LEU A 144 -10.82 7.14 -7.86
C LEU A 144 -12.14 7.85 -8.16
N PHE A 145 -12.67 7.62 -9.35
CA PHE A 145 -13.85 8.26 -9.90
C PHE A 145 -14.96 7.25 -10.10
N MET A 146 -16.08 7.49 -9.47
CA MET A 146 -17.30 6.71 -9.66
C MET A 146 -18.43 7.64 -10.04
N PHE A 147 -19.02 7.40 -11.20
CA PHE A 147 -20.10 8.22 -11.74
C PHE A 147 -21.48 7.68 -11.33
N SER A 148 -22.47 8.56 -11.31
CA SER A 148 -23.88 8.15 -11.25
C SER A 148 -24.25 7.38 -12.53
N PRO A 149 -25.33 6.57 -12.48
CA PRO A 149 -25.91 5.95 -13.68
C PRO A 149 -26.21 6.96 -14.78
N GLY A 150 -26.31 6.51 -16.02
CA GLY A 150 -26.69 7.34 -17.16
C GLY A 150 -25.73 7.22 -18.34
N LEU A 151 -24.96 8.27 -18.64
CA LEU A 151 -24.14 8.33 -19.86
C LEU A 151 -23.12 7.17 -20.01
N LEU A 152 -22.60 6.67 -18.91
CA LEU A 152 -21.58 5.62 -18.93
C LEU A 152 -22.16 4.20 -19.03
N GLU A 153 -23.42 3.99 -18.71
CA GLU A 153 -24.04 2.65 -18.75
C GLU A 153 -24.02 2.05 -20.15
N ASN A 154 -24.25 2.88 -21.16
CA ASN A 154 -24.32 2.47 -22.56
C ASN A 154 -23.01 2.72 -23.32
N ALA A 155 -21.95 3.16 -22.64
CA ALA A 155 -20.66 3.36 -23.28
C ALA A 155 -19.96 2.00 -23.51
N PRO A 156 -19.15 1.87 -24.59
CA PRO A 156 -18.27 0.74 -24.72
C PRO A 156 -17.37 0.61 -23.49
N GLN A 157 -17.51 -0.49 -22.74
CA GLN A 157 -16.82 -0.70 -21.49
C GLN A 157 -16.37 -2.14 -21.36
N THR A 158 -15.33 -2.37 -20.58
CA THR A 158 -14.94 -3.70 -20.13
C THR A 158 -15.38 -3.90 -18.69
N HIS A 159 -15.29 -5.11 -18.19
CA HIS A 159 -15.60 -5.40 -16.81
C HIS A 159 -14.41 -6.00 -16.10
N LEU A 160 -14.27 -5.61 -14.83
CA LEU A 160 -13.41 -6.27 -13.85
C LEU A 160 -14.26 -7.21 -13.01
N ALA A 161 -13.76 -8.40 -12.73
CA ALA A 161 -14.39 -9.30 -11.78
C ALA A 161 -13.40 -9.76 -10.71
N THR A 162 -13.84 -9.80 -9.46
CA THR A 162 -13.15 -10.51 -8.38
C THR A 162 -13.92 -11.77 -8.06
N VAL A 163 -13.21 -12.89 -8.00
CA VAL A 163 -13.78 -14.20 -7.71
C VAL A 163 -13.22 -14.72 -6.40
N TYR A 164 -14.12 -15.13 -5.54
CA TYR A 164 -13.84 -15.79 -4.27
C TYR A 164 -14.14 -17.27 -4.44
N ALA A 165 -13.16 -18.11 -4.21
CA ALA A 165 -13.26 -19.55 -4.37
C ALA A 165 -12.61 -20.31 -3.22
N ASP A 166 -12.79 -21.62 -3.20
CA ASP A 166 -12.08 -22.49 -2.27
C ASP A 166 -10.63 -22.66 -2.76
N PRO A 167 -9.62 -22.38 -1.92
CA PRO A 167 -8.21 -22.45 -2.32
C PRO A 167 -7.78 -23.78 -2.93
N ALA A 168 -8.43 -24.88 -2.57
CA ALA A 168 -8.13 -26.21 -3.11
C ALA A 168 -8.66 -26.42 -4.55
N LEU A 169 -9.64 -25.61 -4.99
CA LEU A 169 -10.35 -25.77 -6.26
C LEU A 169 -10.18 -24.58 -7.20
N GLU A 170 -9.40 -23.58 -6.80
CA GLU A 170 -9.17 -22.34 -7.56
C GLU A 170 -8.65 -22.61 -8.99
N ALA A 171 -7.76 -23.57 -9.19
CA ALA A 171 -7.16 -23.85 -10.50
C ALA A 171 -8.20 -24.22 -11.57
N GLY A 172 -9.33 -24.81 -11.18
CA GLY A 172 -10.43 -25.12 -12.09
C GLY A 172 -11.07 -23.89 -12.72
N ILE A 173 -11.21 -22.81 -11.94
CA ILE A 173 -11.79 -21.55 -12.42
C ILE A 173 -10.87 -20.91 -13.47
N GLU A 174 -9.58 -20.85 -13.18
CA GLU A 174 -8.59 -20.30 -14.12
C GLU A 174 -8.57 -21.06 -15.43
N THR A 175 -8.53 -22.39 -15.37
CA THR A 175 -8.54 -23.25 -16.58
C THR A 175 -9.82 -23.06 -17.39
N ALA A 176 -10.98 -23.00 -16.74
CA ALA A 176 -12.26 -22.80 -17.42
C ALA A 176 -12.33 -21.42 -18.10
N VAL A 177 -11.86 -20.36 -17.43
CA VAL A 177 -11.84 -19.01 -18.00
C VAL A 177 -10.84 -18.90 -19.14
N ALA A 178 -9.61 -19.41 -18.98
CA ALA A 178 -8.59 -19.37 -20.03
C ALA A 178 -9.02 -20.11 -21.31
N ALA A 179 -9.73 -21.21 -21.16
CA ALA A 179 -10.25 -21.98 -22.31
C ALA A 179 -11.40 -21.26 -23.02
N ALA A 180 -12.30 -20.62 -22.29
CA ALA A 180 -13.50 -20.00 -22.86
C ALA A 180 -13.29 -18.52 -23.28
N PHE A 181 -12.38 -17.80 -22.64
CA PHE A 181 -12.18 -16.36 -22.83
C PHE A 181 -10.69 -16.00 -22.95
N PRO A 182 -10.04 -16.26 -24.08
CA PRO A 182 -8.59 -16.02 -24.26
C PRO A 182 -8.16 -14.56 -24.13
N ASN A 183 -9.10 -13.62 -24.30
CA ASN A 183 -8.87 -12.17 -24.15
C ASN A 183 -8.91 -11.70 -22.68
N VAL A 184 -9.47 -12.51 -21.77
CA VAL A 184 -9.61 -12.14 -20.37
C VAL A 184 -8.30 -12.39 -19.63
N THR A 185 -7.73 -11.34 -19.08
CA THR A 185 -6.52 -11.45 -18.27
C THR A 185 -6.85 -11.93 -16.87
N THR A 186 -6.22 -13.02 -16.45
CA THR A 186 -6.36 -13.58 -15.10
C THR A 186 -5.17 -13.16 -14.24
N ILE A 187 -5.44 -12.59 -13.08
CA ILE A 187 -4.43 -12.26 -12.07
C ILE A 187 -4.74 -13.07 -10.81
N ARG A 188 -3.86 -14.00 -10.47
CA ARG A 188 -3.96 -14.79 -9.24
C ARG A 188 -3.42 -14.00 -8.07
N VAL A 189 -4.27 -13.70 -7.08
CA VAL A 189 -3.89 -12.88 -5.91
C VAL A 189 -2.78 -13.54 -5.10
N ARG A 190 -2.80 -14.87 -4.99
CA ARG A 190 -1.75 -15.62 -4.28
C ARG A 190 -0.38 -15.38 -4.88
N ASP A 191 -0.22 -15.42 -6.19
CA ASP A 191 1.08 -15.25 -6.87
C ASP A 191 1.65 -13.84 -6.62
N VAL A 192 0.78 -12.84 -6.58
CA VAL A 192 1.17 -11.46 -6.23
C VAL A 192 1.65 -11.39 -4.79
N LEU A 193 0.90 -12.00 -3.85
CA LEU A 193 1.28 -12.02 -2.43
C LEU A 193 2.58 -12.81 -2.20
N GLU A 194 2.77 -13.94 -2.86
CA GLU A 194 4.00 -14.73 -2.77
C GLU A 194 5.21 -13.96 -3.33
N THR A 195 5.03 -13.23 -4.44
CA THR A 195 6.07 -12.37 -5.02
C THR A 195 6.46 -11.26 -4.05
N VAL A 196 5.48 -10.57 -3.45
CA VAL A 196 5.72 -9.51 -2.46
C VAL A 196 6.42 -10.06 -1.22
N ASN A 197 5.93 -11.19 -0.67
CA ASN A 197 6.53 -11.84 0.49
C ASN A 197 7.97 -12.31 0.19
N GLY A 198 8.21 -12.86 -0.98
CA GLY A 198 9.54 -13.25 -1.43
C GLY A 198 10.51 -12.08 -1.53
N PHE A 199 10.03 -10.93 -2.04
CA PHE A 199 10.80 -9.70 -2.10
C PHE A 199 11.13 -9.16 -0.70
N LEU A 200 10.13 -9.09 0.20
CA LEU A 200 10.31 -8.67 1.59
C LEU A 200 11.28 -9.59 2.34
N GLY A 201 11.20 -10.90 2.09
CA GLY A 201 12.14 -11.88 2.66
C GLY A 201 13.59 -11.63 2.23
N LYS A 202 13.82 -11.33 0.94
CA LYS A 202 15.15 -10.99 0.41
C LYS A 202 15.69 -9.68 1.00
N LEU A 203 14.83 -8.67 1.14
CA LEU A 203 15.20 -7.40 1.81
C LEU A 203 15.57 -7.65 3.27
N GLY A 204 14.78 -8.43 4.00
CA GLY A 204 15.07 -8.80 5.38
C GLY A 204 16.40 -9.54 5.54
N LEU A 205 16.73 -10.43 4.60
CA LEU A 205 18.03 -11.10 4.57
C LEU A 205 19.18 -10.11 4.34
N ALA A 206 19.05 -9.21 3.38
CA ALA A 206 20.06 -8.18 3.09
C ALA A 206 20.32 -7.28 4.31
N ILE A 207 19.26 -6.86 5.00
CA ILE A 207 19.36 -6.05 6.22
C ILE A 207 20.09 -6.84 7.32
N ARG A 208 19.77 -8.13 7.53
CA ARG A 208 20.44 -8.99 8.53
C ARG A 208 21.94 -9.17 8.23
N ILE A 209 22.30 -9.37 6.96
CA ILE A 209 23.70 -9.49 6.54
C ILE A 209 24.44 -8.19 6.83
N THR A 210 23.89 -7.05 6.44
CA THR A 210 24.50 -5.73 6.66
C THR A 210 24.65 -5.44 8.16
N ALA A 211 23.63 -5.74 8.96
CA ALA A 211 23.69 -5.60 10.41
C ALA A 211 24.76 -6.53 11.02
N GLY A 212 24.87 -7.76 10.54
CA GLY A 212 25.91 -8.72 10.98
C GLY A 212 27.33 -8.19 10.70
N ILE A 213 27.55 -7.67 9.50
CA ILE A 213 28.84 -7.05 9.14
C ILE A 213 29.16 -5.85 10.05
N ALA A 214 28.17 -4.98 10.30
CA ALA A 214 28.31 -3.83 11.18
C ALA A 214 28.66 -4.23 12.62
N ILE A 215 28.02 -5.29 13.16
CA ILE A 215 28.31 -5.84 14.49
C ILE A 215 29.75 -6.38 14.55
N ILE A 216 30.19 -7.14 13.54
CA ILE A 216 31.55 -7.67 13.48
C ILE A 216 32.55 -6.52 13.42
N ALA A 217 32.36 -5.56 12.54
CA ALA A 217 33.22 -4.38 12.42
C ALA A 217 33.30 -3.60 13.74
N GLY A 218 32.15 -3.31 14.36
CA GLY A 218 32.08 -2.64 15.66
C GLY A 218 32.80 -3.40 16.77
N THR A 219 32.67 -4.73 16.80
CA THR A 219 33.36 -5.58 17.75
C THR A 219 34.89 -5.54 17.56
N LEU A 220 35.34 -5.56 16.29
CA LEU A 220 36.79 -5.46 15.98
C LEU A 220 37.36 -4.10 16.35
N VAL A 221 36.62 -3.01 16.11
CA VAL A 221 37.03 -1.65 16.51
C VAL A 221 37.14 -1.57 18.05
N LEU A 222 36.12 -2.10 18.76
CA LEU A 222 36.13 -2.12 20.23
C LEU A 222 37.30 -2.94 20.78
N ALA A 223 37.53 -4.13 20.22
CA ALA A 223 38.65 -4.98 20.60
C ALA A 223 40.02 -4.28 20.38
N GLY A 224 40.18 -3.57 19.25
CA GLY A 224 41.34 -2.74 18.96
C GLY A 224 41.54 -1.59 19.95
N ALA A 225 40.48 -0.89 20.32
CA ALA A 225 40.51 0.20 21.31
C ALA A 225 40.92 -0.33 22.70
N VAL A 226 40.37 -1.48 23.13
CA VAL A 226 40.73 -2.11 24.38
C VAL A 226 42.19 -2.56 24.37
N ALA A 227 42.67 -3.17 23.27
CA ALA A 227 44.07 -3.61 23.12
C ALA A 227 45.04 -2.43 23.15
N ALA A 228 44.74 -1.32 22.50
CA ALA A 228 45.54 -0.09 22.52
C ALA A 228 45.64 0.53 23.93
N GLY A 229 44.57 0.46 24.73
CA GLY A 229 44.51 0.95 26.10
C GLY A 229 45.20 0.03 27.12
N HIS A 230 45.52 -1.21 26.74
CA HIS A 230 45.98 -2.24 27.67
C HIS A 230 47.27 -1.88 28.45
N ARG A 231 48.28 -1.25 27.78
CA ARG A 231 49.56 -0.88 28.43
C ARG A 231 49.37 0.16 29.55
N ARG A 232 48.55 1.18 29.37
CA ARG A 232 48.22 2.17 30.43
C ARG A 232 47.50 1.51 31.60
N ARG A 233 46.51 0.66 31.32
CA ARG A 233 45.70 -0.02 32.35
C ARG A 233 46.48 -1.05 33.16
N VAL A 234 47.48 -1.72 32.58
CA VAL A 234 48.39 -2.57 33.34
C VAL A 234 49.18 -1.74 34.34
N HIS A 235 49.69 -0.57 33.93
CA HIS A 235 50.39 0.34 34.84
C HIS A 235 49.53 0.81 36.00
N ASP A 236 48.30 1.27 35.71
CA ASP A 236 47.33 1.72 36.71
C ASP A 236 46.94 0.59 37.70
N SER A 237 46.79 -0.63 37.18
CA SER A 237 46.49 -1.83 37.98
C SER A 237 47.63 -2.23 38.92
N VAL A 238 48.88 -2.00 38.50
CA VAL A 238 50.07 -2.19 39.38
C VAL A 238 50.06 -1.19 40.52
N VAL A 239 49.77 0.09 40.24
CA VAL A 239 49.67 1.14 41.26
C VAL A 239 48.58 0.81 42.28
N PHE A 240 47.39 0.42 41.83
CA PHE A 240 46.31 0.00 42.73
C PHE A 240 46.65 -1.19 43.57
N LYS A 241 47.44 -2.15 43.03
CA LYS A 241 47.87 -3.34 43.75
C LYS A 241 48.87 -3.01 44.83
N VAL A 242 49.77 -2.04 44.61
CA VAL A 242 50.75 -1.55 45.61
C VAL A 242 50.01 -0.83 46.74
N LEU A 243 48.89 -0.16 46.44
CA LEU A 243 47.98 0.48 47.42
C LEU A 243 47.05 -0.48 48.16
N GLY A 244 47.22 -1.82 47.96
CA GLY A 244 46.49 -2.89 48.68
C GLY A 244 45.16 -3.30 48.05
N ALA A 245 44.88 -2.92 46.81
CA ALA A 245 43.66 -3.34 46.12
C ALA A 245 43.70 -4.84 45.76
N THR A 246 42.62 -5.56 46.06
CA THR A 246 42.47 -6.98 45.71
C THR A 246 42.13 -7.13 44.22
N ARG A 247 42.57 -8.27 43.62
CA ARG A 247 42.23 -8.57 42.19
C ARG A 247 40.72 -8.49 41.92
N ARG A 248 39.88 -8.89 42.89
CA ARG A 248 38.43 -8.86 42.76
C ARG A 248 37.87 -7.41 42.65
N ARG A 249 38.46 -6.47 43.40
CA ARG A 249 38.08 -5.04 43.32
C ARG A 249 38.49 -4.42 41.99
N ILE A 250 39.72 -4.67 41.52
CA ILE A 250 40.18 -4.14 40.22
C ILE A 250 39.34 -4.71 39.08
N MET A 251 39.03 -6.01 39.08
CA MET A 251 38.16 -6.63 38.08
C MET A 251 36.74 -6.08 38.13
N GLY A 252 36.20 -5.86 39.34
CA GLY A 252 34.86 -5.27 39.51
C GLY A 252 34.77 -3.83 38.95
N THR A 253 35.80 -3.01 39.18
CA THR A 253 35.85 -1.65 38.62
C THR A 253 35.91 -1.67 37.10
N LEU A 254 36.71 -2.53 36.49
CA LEU A 254 36.79 -2.66 35.03
C LEU A 254 35.47 -3.16 34.41
N LEU A 255 34.84 -4.15 35.03
CA LEU A 255 33.52 -4.64 34.56
C LEU A 255 32.45 -3.57 34.67
N LEU A 256 32.49 -2.76 35.75
CA LEU A 256 31.54 -1.65 35.94
C LEU A 256 31.76 -0.54 34.92
N GLU A 257 33.01 -0.17 34.63
CA GLU A 257 33.40 0.82 33.63
C GLU A 257 32.94 0.41 32.21
N TYR A 258 33.29 -0.81 31.81
CA TYR A 258 32.88 -1.32 30.47
C TYR A 258 31.38 -1.59 30.39
N GLY A 259 30.78 -2.05 31.48
CA GLY A 259 29.33 -2.26 31.55
C GLY A 259 28.55 -0.95 31.40
N LEU A 260 29.03 0.10 32.08
CA LEU A 260 28.41 1.43 31.97
C LEU A 260 28.57 2.04 30.56
N LEU A 261 29.79 1.92 30.01
CA LEU A 261 30.04 2.36 28.62
C LEU A 261 29.18 1.59 27.64
N GLY A 262 29.04 0.29 27.76
CA GLY A 262 28.18 -0.53 26.93
C GLY A 262 26.70 -0.15 27.03
N LEU A 263 26.24 0.10 28.26
CA LEU A 263 24.86 0.51 28.51
C LEU A 263 24.54 1.88 27.89
N VAL A 264 25.41 2.87 28.08
CA VAL A 264 25.26 4.21 27.49
C VAL A 264 25.27 4.12 25.95
N THR A 265 26.20 3.34 25.40
CA THR A 265 26.26 3.15 23.94
C THR A 265 25.00 2.47 23.40
N ALA A 266 24.48 1.46 24.10
CA ALA A 266 23.26 0.76 23.72
C ALA A 266 22.03 1.69 23.77
N LEU A 267 21.93 2.54 24.78
CA LEU A 267 20.87 3.55 24.88
C LEU A 267 20.92 4.56 23.71
N ILE A 268 22.10 5.11 23.43
CA ILE A 268 22.28 6.05 22.31
C ILE A 268 21.94 5.36 20.97
N ALA A 269 22.45 4.15 20.75
CA ALA A 269 22.18 3.40 19.55
C ALA A 269 20.68 3.08 19.38
N SER A 270 20.00 2.74 20.49
CA SER A 270 18.55 2.47 20.48
C SER A 270 17.74 3.74 20.11
N VAL A 271 18.09 4.89 20.68
CA VAL A 271 17.43 6.18 20.36
C VAL A 271 17.65 6.53 18.89
N ILE A 272 18.88 6.50 18.41
CA ILE A 272 19.20 6.82 17.00
C ILE A 272 18.48 5.84 16.06
N GLY A 273 18.51 4.54 16.38
CA GLY A 273 17.82 3.53 15.56
C GLY A 273 16.31 3.73 15.50
N THR A 274 15.68 4.06 16.63
CA THR A 274 14.24 4.34 16.69
C THR A 274 13.87 5.60 15.91
N VAL A 275 14.65 6.68 16.06
CA VAL A 275 14.43 7.94 15.32
C VAL A 275 14.60 7.73 13.81
N ALA A 276 15.65 6.99 13.41
CA ALA A 276 15.87 6.67 12.00
C ALA A 276 14.73 5.80 11.42
N ALA A 277 14.28 4.79 12.16
CA ALA A 277 13.17 3.94 11.75
C ALA A 277 11.87 4.75 11.65
N TRP A 278 11.59 5.62 12.62
CA TRP A 278 10.45 6.52 12.58
C TRP A 278 10.48 7.43 11.35
N ALA A 279 11.61 8.07 11.08
CA ALA A 279 11.76 8.96 9.92
C ALA A 279 11.54 8.22 8.59
N VAL A 280 12.08 7.01 8.46
CA VAL A 280 11.88 6.21 7.23
C VAL A 280 10.42 5.81 7.06
N VAL A 281 9.75 5.33 8.12
CA VAL A 281 8.37 4.88 8.04
C VAL A 281 7.42 6.04 7.76
N THR A 282 7.59 7.17 8.43
CA THR A 282 6.67 8.32 8.29
C THR A 282 6.94 9.17 7.07
N GLU A 283 8.20 9.48 6.75
CA GLU A 283 8.54 10.39 5.66
C GLU A 283 8.69 9.69 4.31
N VAL A 284 9.26 8.48 4.30
CA VAL A 284 9.52 7.74 3.06
C VAL A 284 8.37 6.81 2.71
N MET A 285 7.91 6.00 3.67
CA MET A 285 6.84 5.02 3.43
C MET A 285 5.43 5.61 3.61
N LYS A 286 5.29 6.75 4.28
CA LYS A 286 4.01 7.41 4.59
C LYS A 286 2.99 6.49 5.28
N PHE A 287 3.47 5.56 6.09
CA PHE A 287 2.66 4.71 6.96
C PHE A 287 2.60 5.28 8.38
N GLU A 288 1.52 4.98 9.10
CA GLU A 288 1.46 5.27 10.53
C GLU A 288 2.45 4.36 11.27
N PHE A 289 3.37 4.98 12.04
CA PHE A 289 4.34 4.24 12.84
C PHE A 289 3.66 3.76 14.12
N SER A 290 3.49 2.45 14.28
CA SER A 290 3.09 1.84 15.55
C SER A 290 4.32 1.22 16.22
N PHE A 291 4.63 1.67 17.44
CA PHE A 291 5.67 1.07 18.27
C PHE A 291 5.04 -0.11 19.01
N ASP A 292 5.43 -1.33 18.65
CA ASP A 292 5.09 -2.54 19.38
C ASP A 292 6.32 -2.97 20.19
N PRO A 293 6.36 -2.73 21.51
CA PRO A 293 7.43 -3.23 22.35
C PRO A 293 7.20 -4.72 22.59
N LEU A 294 8.06 -5.56 22.07
CA LEU A 294 8.14 -6.99 22.35
C LEU A 294 8.31 -7.26 23.85
#